data_7619adb9c37d66266db4e1234eb7d199
#
_entry.id   7619adb9c37d66266db4e1234eb7d199
#
_cell.length_a   1.000
_cell.length_b   1.000
_cell.length_c   1.000
_cell.angle_alpha   90.00
_cell.angle_beta   90.00
_cell.angle_gamma   90.00
#
_symmetry.space_group_name_H-M   'P 1'
#
loop_
_entity.id
_entity.type
_entity.pdbx_description
1 polymer ?
#
loop_
_entity_poly.entity_id
_entity_poly.type
_entity_poly.pdbx_seq_one_letter_code
_entity_poly.pdbx_strand_id
1 'polypeptide(L)'
;MSQNPSICSLKRNGRSILVDWSDGEQSKFNFLWLRDNCPSEVHPTARERTFNLLTVTDDIHPKSYKINDKGALEIEWSEGDHTSYYDSDWLRHNCYTLKSKKRYISPYFLWDHSIESNFEDIQIDYKEIISGDDGIKKWLEQLHYKGISIVKNAPTDKESGFDVIANISHHRETFFKTPFEVIDIPNPNNSAYTAAALRNHLDLPYYEIAPGYQFLHCLINNASGGESVAVDGFKVASYMKANYTEYFEILLETPVKFVNRDYTSNAIRVMHKPLFSLDHNNDFNDIRFSVAYMGVMDCDPNQMDKFYEAYRKLIALLHDCLLYTSDAADEASSV
;
A
#
# COMPACT_ATOMS: atom_id res chain seq x y z
N MET A 1 -23.10 7.78 -13.13
CA MET A 1 -21.70 7.85 -13.60
C MET A 1 -21.53 9.17 -14.29
N SER A 2 -20.71 10.11 -13.79
CA SER A 2 -20.43 11.37 -14.48
C SER A 2 -19.64 11.04 -15.75
N GLN A 3 -20.11 11.49 -16.91
CA GLN A 3 -19.34 11.39 -18.15
C GLN A 3 -17.99 12.10 -17.97
N ASN A 4 -16.92 11.46 -18.43
CA ASN A 4 -15.62 12.10 -18.45
C ASN A 4 -15.64 13.32 -19.39
N PRO A 5 -14.85 14.39 -19.09
CA PRO A 5 -14.81 15.57 -19.94
C PRO A 5 -14.29 15.24 -21.34
N SER A 6 -14.92 15.84 -22.37
CA SER A 6 -14.51 15.70 -23.77
C SER A 6 -13.46 16.73 -24.16
N ILE A 7 -12.71 16.44 -25.22
CA ILE A 7 -11.75 17.39 -25.82
C ILE A 7 -12.53 18.49 -26.54
N CYS A 8 -12.28 19.76 -26.16
CA CYS A 8 -12.90 20.93 -26.82
C CYS A 8 -11.99 21.57 -27.86
N SER A 9 -10.70 21.70 -27.58
CA SER A 9 -9.76 22.32 -28.49
C SER A 9 -8.35 21.74 -28.33
N LEU A 10 -7.54 21.90 -29.37
CA LEU A 10 -6.13 21.46 -29.44
C LEU A 10 -5.27 22.63 -29.88
N LYS A 11 -4.12 22.82 -29.19
CA LYS A 11 -3.16 23.86 -29.56
C LYS A 11 -1.72 23.33 -29.41
N ARG A 12 -0.90 23.55 -30.44
CA ARG A 12 0.54 23.27 -30.32
C ARG A 12 1.21 24.31 -29.42
N ASN A 13 2.03 23.83 -28.51
CA ASN A 13 2.85 24.64 -27.61
C ASN A 13 4.26 24.08 -27.54
N GLY A 14 5.17 24.62 -28.37
CA GLY A 14 6.53 24.12 -28.50
C GLY A 14 6.56 22.63 -28.93
N ARG A 15 7.09 21.78 -28.06
CA ARG A 15 7.17 20.31 -28.25
C ARG A 15 6.02 19.55 -27.59
N SER A 16 4.83 20.17 -27.49
CA SER A 16 3.66 19.58 -26.85
C SER A 16 2.35 20.00 -27.54
N ILE A 17 1.27 19.28 -27.23
CA ILE A 17 -0.12 19.65 -27.51
C ILE A 17 -0.77 20.05 -26.19
N LEU A 18 -1.43 21.21 -26.18
CA LEU A 18 -2.39 21.58 -25.14
C LEU A 18 -3.76 21.08 -25.56
N VAL A 19 -4.45 20.49 -24.62
CA VAL A 19 -5.82 19.97 -24.76
C VAL A 19 -6.71 20.71 -23.78
N ASP A 20 -7.69 21.47 -24.30
CA ASP A 20 -8.72 22.10 -23.49
C ASP A 20 -9.90 21.13 -23.33
N TRP A 21 -10.38 20.98 -22.12
CA TRP A 21 -11.46 20.04 -21.78
C TRP A 21 -12.78 20.74 -21.55
N SER A 22 -13.88 20.01 -21.72
CA SER A 22 -15.24 20.56 -21.54
C SER A 22 -15.57 21.00 -20.12
N ASP A 23 -14.78 20.61 -19.13
CA ASP A 23 -14.89 21.06 -17.73
C ASP A 23 -14.04 22.29 -17.40
N GLY A 24 -13.40 22.91 -18.42
CA GLY A 24 -12.57 24.11 -18.28
C GLY A 24 -11.13 23.85 -17.89
N GLU A 25 -10.74 22.60 -17.64
CA GLU A 25 -9.35 22.22 -17.36
C GLU A 25 -8.52 22.19 -18.65
N GLN A 26 -7.20 22.35 -18.52
CA GLN A 26 -6.24 22.23 -19.61
C GLN A 26 -5.16 21.22 -19.29
N SER A 27 -4.85 20.35 -20.23
CA SER A 27 -3.77 19.36 -20.14
C SER A 27 -2.68 19.65 -21.15
N LYS A 28 -1.45 19.30 -20.79
CA LYS A 28 -0.28 19.37 -21.68
C LYS A 28 0.30 17.98 -21.90
N PHE A 29 0.50 17.61 -23.18
CA PHE A 29 1.06 16.34 -23.58
C PHE A 29 2.28 16.56 -24.49
N ASN A 30 3.44 16.10 -24.06
CA ASN A 30 4.67 16.19 -24.86
C ASN A 30 4.65 15.21 -26.03
N PHE A 31 5.27 15.56 -27.16
CA PHE A 31 5.25 14.73 -28.37
C PHE A 31 5.88 13.36 -28.17
N LEU A 32 7.08 13.30 -27.56
CA LEU A 32 7.72 12.02 -27.24
C LEU A 32 6.87 11.16 -26.33
N TRP A 33 6.22 11.77 -25.33
CA TRP A 33 5.33 11.04 -24.42
C TRP A 33 4.11 10.47 -25.18
N LEU A 34 3.49 11.28 -26.05
CA LEU A 34 2.38 10.80 -26.86
C LEU A 34 2.85 9.63 -27.77
N ARG A 35 3.96 9.83 -28.47
CA ARG A 35 4.46 8.78 -29.39
C ARG A 35 4.85 7.49 -28.67
N ASP A 36 5.51 7.61 -27.53
CA ASP A 36 5.90 6.47 -26.69
C ASP A 36 4.68 5.70 -26.12
N ASN A 37 3.60 6.39 -25.84
CA ASN A 37 2.37 5.80 -25.27
C ASN A 37 1.26 5.61 -26.33
N CYS A 38 1.61 5.44 -27.59
CA CYS A 38 0.62 5.20 -28.64
C CYS A 38 -0.16 3.90 -28.40
N PRO A 39 -1.49 3.94 -28.29
CA PRO A 39 -2.29 2.75 -27.99
C PRO A 39 -2.23 1.64 -29.05
N SER A 40 -1.82 1.95 -30.27
CA SER A 40 -1.64 0.94 -31.32
C SER A 40 -0.32 0.15 -31.24
N GLU A 41 0.63 0.63 -30.41
CA GLU A 41 1.95 0.03 -30.25
C GLU A 41 1.97 -1.00 -29.09
N VAL A 42 0.99 -1.90 -29.11
CA VAL A 42 0.87 -3.00 -28.16
C VAL A 42 0.71 -4.33 -28.87
N HIS A 43 1.25 -5.39 -28.30
CA HIS A 43 1.07 -6.73 -28.85
C HIS A 43 -0.42 -7.12 -28.82
N PRO A 44 -1.00 -7.62 -29.92
CA PRO A 44 -2.45 -7.78 -30.05
C PRO A 44 -3.08 -8.75 -29.04
N THR A 45 -2.33 -9.74 -28.59
CA THR A 45 -2.80 -10.74 -27.61
C THR A 45 -2.21 -10.55 -26.22
N ALA A 46 -0.90 -10.31 -26.11
CA ALA A 46 -0.23 -10.12 -24.81
C ALA A 46 -0.55 -8.78 -24.15
N ARG A 47 -1.00 -7.79 -24.92
CA ARG A 47 -1.30 -6.42 -24.44
C ARG A 47 -0.09 -5.68 -23.89
N GLU A 48 1.11 -6.20 -24.09
CA GLU A 48 2.37 -5.56 -23.71
C GLU A 48 2.77 -4.53 -24.76
N ARG A 49 3.44 -3.47 -24.31
CA ARG A 49 4.00 -2.43 -25.20
C ARG A 49 5.12 -3.04 -26.05
N THR A 50 5.09 -2.75 -27.36
CA THR A 50 6.09 -3.24 -28.32
C THR A 50 6.96 -2.12 -28.87
N PHE A 51 6.60 -0.86 -28.62
CA PHE A 51 7.29 0.29 -29.15
C PHE A 51 8.71 0.45 -28.58
N ASN A 52 9.66 0.72 -29.48
CA ASN A 52 11.03 1.06 -29.07
C ASN A 52 11.28 2.55 -29.32
N LEU A 53 11.43 3.32 -28.25
CA LEU A 53 11.63 4.76 -28.30
C LEU A 53 12.89 5.18 -29.08
N LEU A 54 13.89 4.31 -29.22
CA LEU A 54 15.10 4.56 -30.00
C LEU A 54 14.87 4.58 -31.51
N THR A 55 13.70 4.15 -32.00
CA THR A 55 13.35 4.19 -33.42
C THR A 55 12.88 5.55 -33.90
N VAL A 56 12.66 6.49 -33.01
CA VAL A 56 12.24 7.87 -33.33
C VAL A 56 13.33 8.88 -32.96
N THR A 57 13.31 10.00 -33.67
CA THR A 57 14.25 11.09 -33.41
C THR A 57 13.79 12.02 -32.30
N ASP A 58 14.73 12.70 -31.66
CA ASP A 58 14.42 13.65 -30.56
C ASP A 58 13.55 14.84 -31.00
N ASP A 59 13.51 15.15 -32.29
CA ASP A 59 12.76 16.25 -32.89
C ASP A 59 11.39 15.82 -33.45
N ILE A 60 10.91 14.63 -33.09
CA ILE A 60 9.58 14.17 -33.52
C ILE A 60 8.51 15.23 -33.20
N HIS A 61 7.62 15.45 -34.17
CA HIS A 61 6.55 16.41 -34.10
C HIS A 61 5.35 15.98 -34.95
N PRO A 62 4.14 16.48 -34.67
CA PRO A 62 3.01 16.26 -35.56
C PRO A 62 3.18 16.95 -36.92
N LYS A 63 2.97 16.22 -38.01
CA LYS A 63 2.67 16.80 -39.34
C LYS A 63 1.28 17.45 -39.30
N SER A 64 0.32 16.72 -38.73
CA SER A 64 -1.04 17.20 -38.49
C SER A 64 -1.60 16.63 -37.20
N TYR A 65 -2.57 17.32 -36.61
CA TYR A 65 -3.34 16.83 -35.46
C TYR A 65 -4.76 17.43 -35.48
N LYS A 66 -5.72 16.63 -35.05
CA LYS A 66 -7.14 17.05 -35.01
C LYS A 66 -7.92 16.26 -33.96
N ILE A 67 -9.11 16.74 -33.62
CA ILE A 67 -10.14 15.95 -32.98
C ILE A 67 -10.90 15.23 -34.08
N ASN A 68 -10.92 13.90 -34.08
CA ASN A 68 -11.63 13.12 -35.08
C ASN A 68 -13.15 13.02 -34.78
N ASP A 69 -13.91 12.38 -35.65
CA ASP A 69 -15.36 12.25 -35.53
C ASP A 69 -15.83 11.49 -34.28
N LYS A 70 -14.93 10.75 -33.62
CA LYS A 70 -15.18 10.04 -32.36
C LYS A 70 -14.78 10.84 -31.12
N GLY A 71 -14.33 12.10 -31.29
CA GLY A 71 -13.85 12.93 -30.19
C GLY A 71 -12.45 12.58 -29.67
N ALA A 72 -11.71 11.73 -30.37
CA ALA A 72 -10.35 11.33 -30.02
C ALA A 72 -9.31 12.27 -30.63
N LEU A 73 -8.15 12.41 -29.99
CA LEU A 73 -6.99 13.09 -30.55
C LEU A 73 -6.34 12.16 -31.60
N GLU A 74 -6.29 12.62 -32.83
CA GLU A 74 -5.60 11.97 -33.95
C GLU A 74 -4.34 12.75 -34.30
N ILE A 75 -3.20 12.10 -34.42
CA ILE A 75 -1.89 12.71 -34.73
C ILE A 75 -1.21 11.93 -35.85
N GLU A 76 -0.89 12.62 -36.94
CA GLU A 76 0.03 12.15 -37.97
C GLU A 76 1.45 12.64 -37.65
N TRP A 77 2.39 11.75 -37.51
CA TRP A 77 3.75 12.08 -37.06
C TRP A 77 4.70 12.47 -38.22
N SER A 78 5.75 13.23 -37.86
CA SER A 78 6.82 13.63 -38.80
C SER A 78 7.66 12.45 -39.32
N GLU A 79 7.68 11.36 -38.58
CA GLU A 79 8.37 10.12 -38.96
C GLU A 79 7.42 9.11 -39.60
N GLY A 80 7.84 8.49 -40.69
CA GLY A 80 7.11 7.41 -41.36
C GLY A 80 5.65 7.75 -41.69
N ASP A 81 4.85 6.70 -41.83
CA ASP A 81 3.41 6.80 -42.10
C ASP A 81 2.60 6.43 -40.85
N HIS A 82 3.12 6.73 -39.65
CA HIS A 82 2.47 6.39 -38.42
C HIS A 82 1.44 7.46 -38.02
N THR A 83 0.21 7.02 -37.72
CA THR A 83 -0.88 7.84 -37.15
C THR A 83 -1.27 7.25 -35.82
N SER A 84 -1.28 8.08 -34.80
CA SER A 84 -1.71 7.72 -33.45
C SER A 84 -3.12 8.21 -33.16
N TYR A 85 -3.90 7.39 -32.44
CA TYR A 85 -5.26 7.72 -32.00
C TYR A 85 -5.32 7.59 -30.47
N TYR A 86 -5.70 8.69 -29.78
CA TYR A 86 -5.81 8.71 -28.32
C TYR A 86 -7.25 9.03 -27.96
N ASP A 87 -7.93 8.08 -27.37
CA ASP A 87 -9.25 8.26 -26.79
C ASP A 87 -9.24 9.37 -25.73
N SER A 88 -10.31 10.17 -25.65
CA SER A 88 -10.40 11.29 -24.71
C SER A 88 -10.34 10.83 -23.26
N ASP A 89 -11.01 9.72 -22.94
CA ASP A 89 -11.01 9.16 -21.58
C ASP A 89 -9.62 8.64 -21.21
N TRP A 90 -8.94 7.99 -22.15
CA TRP A 90 -7.57 7.52 -21.97
C TRP A 90 -6.60 8.69 -21.72
N LEU A 91 -6.67 9.75 -22.55
CA LEU A 91 -5.84 10.95 -22.38
C LEU A 91 -6.12 11.63 -21.03
N ARG A 92 -7.38 11.81 -20.69
CA ARG A 92 -7.77 12.44 -19.41
C ARG A 92 -7.24 11.63 -18.22
N HIS A 93 -7.41 10.34 -18.28
CA HIS A 93 -6.97 9.41 -17.24
C HIS A 93 -5.45 9.43 -17.05
N ASN A 94 -4.69 9.41 -18.16
CA ASN A 94 -3.23 9.35 -18.12
C ASN A 94 -2.56 10.73 -18.10
N CYS A 95 -3.33 11.82 -17.94
CA CYS A 95 -2.78 13.15 -17.89
C CYS A 95 -1.88 13.37 -16.67
N TYR A 96 -0.64 13.79 -16.91
CA TYR A 96 0.35 14.06 -15.86
C TYR A 96 0.46 15.53 -15.45
N THR A 97 -0.31 16.45 -16.11
CA THR A 97 -0.26 17.89 -15.83
C THR A 97 -1.48 18.40 -15.03
N LEU A 98 -2.49 17.58 -14.82
CA LEU A 98 -3.65 17.95 -14.02
C LEU A 98 -3.33 17.83 -12.53
N LYS A 99 -3.70 18.86 -11.78
CA LYS A 99 -3.53 18.89 -10.31
C LYS A 99 -4.49 17.93 -9.60
N SER A 100 -5.68 17.71 -10.18
CA SER A 100 -6.72 16.83 -9.66
C SER A 100 -6.62 15.44 -10.28
N LYS A 101 -5.53 14.71 -10.05
CA LYS A 101 -5.50 13.30 -10.45
C LYS A 101 -6.50 12.49 -9.63
N LYS A 102 -7.47 11.85 -10.30
CA LYS A 102 -8.21 10.77 -9.65
C LYS A 102 -7.23 9.65 -9.33
N ARG A 103 -7.08 9.34 -8.04
CA ARG A 103 -6.29 8.20 -7.60
C ARG A 103 -6.97 6.91 -8.06
N TYR A 104 -6.21 5.97 -8.59
CA TYR A 104 -6.69 4.63 -8.91
C TYR A 104 -7.16 3.87 -7.66
N ILE A 105 -6.49 4.13 -6.56
CA ILE A 105 -6.73 3.48 -5.29
C ILE A 105 -7.47 4.50 -4.41
N SER A 106 -8.63 4.11 -3.91
CA SER A 106 -9.36 4.91 -2.93
C SER A 106 -8.49 5.14 -1.70
N PRO A 107 -8.57 6.35 -1.10
CA PRO A 107 -7.79 6.63 0.10
C PRO A 107 -8.14 5.65 1.22
N TYR A 108 -7.15 5.27 2.02
CA TYR A 108 -7.35 4.47 3.23
C TYR A 108 -8.28 5.19 4.20
N PHE A 109 -9.11 4.42 4.88
CA PHE A 109 -9.88 4.88 6.04
C PHE A 109 -8.99 4.78 7.27
N LEU A 110 -8.39 5.91 7.67
CA LEU A 110 -7.60 5.97 8.88
C LEU A 110 -8.52 5.91 10.11
N TRP A 111 -8.27 4.99 11.00
CA TRP A 111 -9.08 4.77 12.18
C TRP A 111 -8.30 5.00 13.48
N ASP A 112 -9.02 5.11 14.58
CA ASP A 112 -8.55 5.20 15.95
C ASP A 112 -9.49 4.39 16.84
N HIS A 113 -9.45 4.58 18.16
CA HIS A 113 -10.31 3.87 19.12
C HIS A 113 -11.81 3.94 18.77
N SER A 114 -12.27 4.90 17.98
CA SER A 114 -13.67 4.98 17.54
C SER A 114 -14.14 3.79 16.70
N ILE A 115 -13.22 3.00 16.16
CA ILE A 115 -13.54 1.76 15.42
C ILE A 115 -14.25 0.74 16.34
N GLU A 116 -14.02 0.79 17.65
CA GLU A 116 -14.69 -0.07 18.63
C GLU A 116 -16.22 0.14 18.63
N SER A 117 -16.67 1.38 18.43
CA SER A 117 -18.10 1.70 18.31
C SER A 117 -18.74 1.19 17.02
N ASN A 118 -17.92 0.79 16.04
CA ASN A 118 -18.34 0.28 14.75
C ASN A 118 -17.58 -1.02 14.43
N PHE A 119 -17.40 -1.86 15.43
CA PHE A 119 -16.60 -3.07 15.31
C PHE A 119 -17.12 -4.05 14.27
N GLU A 120 -18.43 -4.04 14.01
CA GLU A 120 -19.06 -4.82 12.93
C GLU A 120 -18.53 -4.49 11.54
N ASP A 121 -18.04 -3.27 11.34
CA ASP A 121 -17.47 -2.82 10.04
C ASP A 121 -16.17 -3.52 9.66
N ILE A 122 -15.47 -4.15 10.60
CA ILE A 122 -14.26 -4.94 10.37
C ILE A 122 -14.47 -6.44 10.55
N GLN A 123 -15.71 -6.87 10.78
CA GLN A 123 -16.07 -8.29 10.96
C GLN A 123 -16.71 -8.85 9.69
N ILE A 124 -16.44 -10.12 9.43
CA ILE A 124 -17.09 -10.90 8.36
C ILE A 124 -17.18 -12.37 8.79
N ASP A 125 -18.26 -13.04 8.43
CA ASP A 125 -18.40 -14.47 8.70
C ASP A 125 -17.55 -15.31 7.71
N TYR A 126 -16.89 -16.34 8.23
CA TYR A 126 -16.13 -17.28 7.41
C TYR A 126 -16.94 -17.84 6.24
N LYS A 127 -18.21 -18.18 6.49
CA LYS A 127 -19.10 -18.71 5.46
C LYS A 127 -19.41 -17.70 4.35
N GLU A 128 -19.47 -16.41 4.66
CA GLU A 128 -19.63 -15.37 3.63
C GLU A 128 -18.45 -15.40 2.65
N ILE A 129 -17.22 -15.50 3.17
CA ILE A 129 -16.01 -15.52 2.34
C ILE A 129 -15.96 -16.74 1.43
N ILE A 130 -16.24 -17.93 1.97
CA ILE A 130 -16.14 -19.17 1.20
C ILE A 130 -17.34 -19.43 0.28
N SER A 131 -18.43 -18.67 0.42
CA SER A 131 -19.64 -18.89 -0.38
C SER A 131 -19.61 -18.22 -1.76
N GLY A 132 -18.70 -17.31 -2.04
CA GLY A 132 -18.53 -16.69 -3.35
C GLY A 132 -17.99 -15.26 -3.36
N ASP A 133 -17.99 -14.67 -4.55
CA ASP A 133 -17.30 -13.42 -4.88
C ASP A 133 -17.76 -12.21 -4.06
N ASP A 134 -19.03 -12.12 -3.68
CA ASP A 134 -19.54 -10.98 -2.90
C ASP A 134 -18.95 -10.95 -1.49
N GLY A 135 -18.82 -12.11 -0.83
CA GLY A 135 -18.17 -12.22 0.47
C GLY A 135 -16.67 -11.92 0.39
N ILE A 136 -15.99 -12.46 -0.62
CA ILE A 136 -14.58 -12.17 -0.89
C ILE A 136 -14.37 -10.67 -1.13
N LYS A 137 -15.21 -10.04 -1.94
CA LYS A 137 -15.15 -8.61 -2.22
C LYS A 137 -15.31 -7.78 -0.95
N LYS A 138 -16.33 -8.06 -0.13
CA LYS A 138 -16.56 -7.37 1.15
C LYS A 138 -15.33 -7.48 2.07
N TRP A 139 -14.76 -8.67 2.16
CA TRP A 139 -13.57 -8.91 2.96
C TRP A 139 -12.34 -8.15 2.45
N LEU A 140 -12.09 -8.18 1.14
CA LEU A 140 -11.00 -7.44 0.51
C LEU A 140 -11.16 -5.93 0.66
N GLU A 141 -12.39 -5.41 0.64
CA GLU A 141 -12.68 -4.00 0.90
C GLU A 141 -12.34 -3.61 2.34
N GLN A 142 -12.64 -4.44 3.35
CA GLN A 142 -12.21 -4.20 4.73
C GLN A 142 -10.69 -4.13 4.84
N LEU A 143 -9.99 -5.12 4.29
CA LEU A 143 -8.53 -5.18 4.28
C LEU A 143 -7.92 -3.98 3.52
N HIS A 144 -8.50 -3.61 2.37
CA HIS A 144 -8.00 -2.51 1.56
C HIS A 144 -8.18 -1.16 2.24
N TYR A 145 -9.39 -0.87 2.75
CA TYR A 145 -9.68 0.45 3.29
C TYR A 145 -9.21 0.65 4.73
N LYS A 146 -9.26 -0.39 5.55
CA LYS A 146 -8.98 -0.31 6.99
C LYS A 146 -7.69 -1.02 7.41
N GLY A 147 -7.14 -1.89 6.58
CA GLY A 147 -5.93 -2.66 6.87
C GLY A 147 -6.14 -3.77 7.91
N ILE A 148 -7.36 -3.96 8.41
CA ILE A 148 -7.73 -4.94 9.42
C ILE A 148 -9.08 -5.57 9.07
N SER A 149 -9.23 -6.87 9.34
CA SER A 149 -10.50 -7.59 9.27
C SER A 149 -10.50 -8.77 10.25
N ILE A 150 -11.64 -9.06 10.86
CA ILE A 150 -11.85 -10.18 11.77
C ILE A 150 -12.81 -11.16 11.11
N VAL A 151 -12.31 -12.36 10.83
CA VAL A 151 -13.13 -13.45 10.27
C VAL A 151 -13.71 -14.26 11.42
N LYS A 152 -15.02 -14.17 11.60
CA LYS A 152 -15.77 -14.87 12.65
C LYS A 152 -16.18 -16.28 12.21
N ASN A 153 -16.40 -17.15 13.16
CA ASN A 153 -16.91 -18.51 12.97
C ASN A 153 -16.05 -19.36 12.02
N ALA A 154 -14.75 -19.07 11.93
CA ALA A 154 -13.82 -19.94 11.24
C ALA A 154 -13.72 -21.27 11.98
N PRO A 155 -13.70 -22.43 11.28
CA PRO A 155 -13.43 -23.70 11.92
C PRO A 155 -12.09 -23.69 12.63
N THR A 156 -11.95 -24.46 13.71
CA THR A 156 -10.73 -24.50 14.54
C THR A 156 -9.73 -25.58 14.08
N ASP A 157 -9.82 -26.03 12.84
CA ASP A 157 -8.80 -26.86 12.20
C ASP A 157 -7.73 -25.98 11.51
N LYS A 158 -6.54 -26.53 11.29
CA LYS A 158 -5.41 -25.78 10.73
C LYS A 158 -5.58 -25.43 9.25
N GLU A 159 -6.41 -26.15 8.52
CA GLU A 159 -6.60 -26.03 7.08
C GLU A 159 -7.51 -24.86 6.73
N SER A 160 -8.55 -24.62 7.51
CA SER A 160 -9.57 -23.59 7.23
C SER A 160 -9.00 -22.17 7.10
N GLY A 161 -7.91 -21.85 7.81
CA GLY A 161 -7.22 -20.57 7.64
C GLY A 161 -6.60 -20.43 6.25
N PHE A 162 -6.06 -21.51 5.68
CA PHE A 162 -5.50 -21.51 4.33
C PHE A 162 -6.56 -21.42 3.25
N ASP A 163 -7.75 -22.00 3.46
CA ASP A 163 -8.86 -21.89 2.52
C ASP A 163 -9.29 -20.43 2.32
N VAL A 164 -9.32 -19.66 3.39
CA VAL A 164 -9.60 -18.21 3.32
C VAL A 164 -8.51 -17.48 2.52
N ILE A 165 -7.24 -17.73 2.83
CA ILE A 165 -6.10 -17.10 2.15
C ILE A 165 -6.07 -17.46 0.66
N ALA A 166 -6.37 -18.71 0.31
CA ALA A 166 -6.36 -19.21 -1.06
C ALA A 166 -7.34 -18.47 -2.00
N ASN A 167 -8.39 -17.83 -1.45
CA ASN A 167 -9.29 -16.99 -2.23
C ASN A 167 -8.63 -15.68 -2.71
N ILE A 168 -7.54 -15.24 -2.08
CA ILE A 168 -6.79 -14.06 -2.51
C ILE A 168 -5.60 -14.47 -3.38
N SER A 169 -4.73 -15.31 -2.84
CA SER A 169 -3.46 -15.69 -3.48
C SER A 169 -2.79 -16.82 -2.70
N HIS A 170 -1.61 -17.22 -3.14
CA HIS A 170 -0.76 -18.12 -2.39
C HIS A 170 -0.20 -17.39 -1.15
N HIS A 171 -0.18 -18.10 0.00
CA HIS A 171 0.52 -17.58 1.17
C HIS A 171 2.03 -17.46 0.89
N ARG A 172 2.67 -16.49 1.51
CA ARG A 172 4.10 -16.27 1.39
C ARG A 172 4.84 -17.10 2.44
N GLU A 173 5.63 -18.05 2.00
CA GLU A 173 6.54 -18.75 2.91
C GLU A 173 7.63 -17.80 3.44
N THR A 174 7.92 -17.92 4.72
CA THR A 174 9.05 -17.27 5.39
C THR A 174 10.02 -18.31 5.91
N PHE A 175 11.15 -17.89 6.49
CA PHE A 175 12.09 -18.83 7.12
C PHE A 175 11.50 -19.53 8.36
N PHE A 176 10.38 -19.06 8.91
CA PHE A 176 9.64 -19.74 9.97
C PHE A 176 8.84 -20.94 9.48
N LYS A 177 8.75 -21.14 8.16
CA LYS A 177 7.83 -22.08 7.50
C LYS A 177 6.37 -21.66 7.68
N THR A 178 5.44 -22.44 7.12
CA THR A 178 4.01 -22.17 7.19
C THR A 178 3.27 -23.49 7.43
N PRO A 179 2.33 -23.56 8.39
CA PRO A 179 1.96 -22.51 9.34
C PRO A 179 3.02 -22.28 10.43
N PHE A 180 3.09 -21.05 10.92
CA PHE A 180 3.86 -20.72 12.11
C PHE A 180 2.94 -20.81 13.33
N GLU A 181 3.23 -21.68 14.28
CA GLU A 181 2.41 -21.84 15.47
C GLU A 181 2.91 -20.93 16.59
N VAL A 182 2.01 -20.08 17.12
CA VAL A 182 2.30 -19.22 18.28
C VAL A 182 2.01 -20.03 19.53
N ILE A 183 3.05 -20.59 20.14
CA ILE A 183 2.98 -21.43 21.34
C ILE A 183 4.15 -21.10 22.27
N ASP A 184 3.95 -21.24 23.59
CA ASP A 184 5.03 -21.12 24.56
C ASP A 184 5.91 -22.39 24.55
N ILE A 185 7.22 -22.22 24.35
CA ILE A 185 8.17 -23.32 24.30
C ILE A 185 9.34 -23.08 25.25
N PRO A 186 9.92 -24.15 25.84
CA PRO A 186 11.15 -24.04 26.63
C PRO A 186 12.33 -23.53 25.78
N ASN A 187 13.10 -22.59 26.32
CA ASN A 187 14.28 -21.99 25.66
C ASN A 187 13.97 -21.39 24.28
N PRO A 188 13.04 -20.43 24.21
CA PRO A 188 12.59 -19.85 22.96
C PRO A 188 13.72 -19.07 22.27
N ASN A 189 13.79 -19.17 20.95
CA ASN A 189 14.68 -18.37 20.09
C ASN A 189 13.99 -17.12 19.52
N ASN A 190 12.71 -16.93 19.83
CA ASN A 190 11.89 -15.80 19.39
C ASN A 190 10.91 -15.42 20.50
N SER A 191 10.62 -14.12 20.64
CA SER A 191 9.64 -13.60 21.61
C SER A 191 8.21 -14.11 21.39
N ALA A 192 7.84 -14.45 20.15
CA ALA A 192 6.55 -15.06 19.83
C ALA A 192 6.35 -16.46 20.45
N TYR A 193 7.42 -17.09 20.93
CA TYR A 193 7.38 -18.38 21.65
C TYR A 193 7.41 -18.22 23.17
N THR A 194 7.03 -17.06 23.67
CA THR A 194 7.01 -16.75 25.11
C THR A 194 5.63 -16.28 25.55
N ALA A 195 5.34 -16.44 26.83
CA ALA A 195 4.14 -15.85 27.46
C ALA A 195 4.28 -14.35 27.77
N ALA A 196 5.34 -13.68 27.32
CA ALA A 196 5.54 -12.26 27.54
C ALA A 196 4.67 -11.42 26.60
N ALA A 197 4.06 -10.34 27.13
CA ALA A 197 3.33 -9.40 26.31
C ALA A 197 4.23 -8.76 25.25
N LEU A 198 3.80 -8.79 24.02
CA LEU A 198 4.45 -8.11 22.89
C LEU A 198 3.90 -6.70 22.74
N ARG A 199 4.80 -5.74 22.58
CA ARG A 199 4.40 -4.35 22.26
C ARG A 199 3.96 -4.27 20.81
N ASN A 200 3.19 -3.23 20.46
CA ASN A 200 2.81 -2.94 19.09
C ASN A 200 4.04 -2.98 18.18
N HIS A 201 3.96 -3.76 17.10
CA HIS A 201 5.05 -3.98 16.15
C HIS A 201 4.49 -4.44 14.80
N LEU A 202 5.33 -4.37 13.80
CA LEU A 202 5.13 -5.04 12.52
C LEU A 202 6.11 -6.18 12.39
N ASP A 203 5.65 -7.29 11.84
CA ASP A 203 6.45 -8.48 11.67
C ASP A 203 7.45 -8.33 10.51
N LEU A 204 8.60 -9.00 10.67
CA LEU A 204 9.66 -9.12 9.67
C LEU A 204 10.15 -7.77 9.11
N PRO A 205 10.40 -6.74 9.94
CA PRO A 205 10.83 -5.43 9.47
C PRO A 205 12.22 -5.46 8.81
N TYR A 206 12.97 -6.52 9.01
CA TYR A 206 14.29 -6.80 8.42
C TYR A 206 14.23 -7.48 7.04
N TYR A 207 13.02 -7.69 6.47
CA TYR A 207 12.86 -8.11 5.08
C TYR A 207 12.85 -6.88 4.17
N GLU A 208 13.37 -7.03 2.96
CA GLU A 208 13.29 -5.99 1.93
C GLU A 208 11.83 -5.62 1.64
N ILE A 209 11.00 -6.63 1.45
CA ILE A 209 9.56 -6.50 1.32
C ILE A 209 8.96 -7.18 2.56
N ALA A 210 8.47 -6.39 3.51
CA ALA A 210 7.72 -6.89 4.65
C ALA A 210 6.43 -7.60 4.19
N PRO A 211 5.84 -8.48 5.03
CA PRO A 211 4.53 -9.06 4.72
C PRO A 211 3.47 -7.98 4.51
N GLY A 212 2.67 -8.09 3.44
CA GLY A 212 1.58 -7.17 3.19
C GLY A 212 0.43 -7.36 4.18
N TYR A 213 0.11 -8.62 4.49
CA TYR A 213 -0.90 -9.02 5.46
C TYR A 213 -0.40 -10.20 6.29
N GLN A 214 -0.81 -10.23 7.54
CA GLN A 214 -0.61 -11.33 8.45
C GLN A 214 -1.97 -11.90 8.85
N PHE A 215 -2.08 -13.23 8.87
CA PHE A 215 -3.28 -13.93 9.31
C PHE A 215 -2.98 -14.65 10.61
N LEU A 216 -3.76 -14.36 11.65
CA LEU A 216 -3.73 -15.06 12.93
C LEU A 216 -5.00 -15.89 13.05
N HIS A 217 -4.87 -17.21 13.07
CA HIS A 217 -5.97 -18.14 13.23
C HIS A 217 -6.00 -18.68 14.64
N CYS A 218 -6.99 -18.29 15.41
CA CYS A 218 -7.18 -18.76 16.78
C CYS A 218 -7.76 -20.16 16.77
N LEU A 219 -6.99 -21.17 17.20
CA LEU A 219 -7.43 -22.56 17.29
C LEU A 219 -7.93 -22.90 18.69
N ILE A 220 -7.37 -22.28 19.72
CA ILE A 220 -7.68 -22.52 21.14
C ILE A 220 -7.57 -21.19 21.89
N ASN A 221 -8.63 -20.82 22.63
CA ASN A 221 -8.64 -19.65 23.52
C ASN A 221 -9.27 -20.03 24.85
N ASN A 222 -8.54 -20.75 25.71
CA ASN A 222 -8.99 -21.21 27.02
C ASN A 222 -8.34 -20.43 28.18
N ALA A 223 -7.42 -19.50 27.88
CA ALA A 223 -6.76 -18.69 28.90
C ALA A 223 -7.49 -17.35 29.08
N SER A 224 -7.31 -16.72 30.23
CA SER A 224 -7.66 -15.31 30.42
C SER A 224 -6.45 -14.44 30.11
N GLY A 225 -6.65 -13.30 29.41
CA GLY A 225 -5.56 -12.45 28.91
C GLY A 225 -5.04 -12.92 27.54
N GLY A 226 -4.08 -12.22 27.00
CA GLY A 226 -3.53 -12.48 25.68
C GLY A 226 -4.29 -11.75 24.56
N GLU A 227 -5.03 -10.72 24.95
CA GLU A 227 -5.79 -9.86 24.04
C GLU A 227 -4.87 -9.26 22.98
N SER A 228 -5.39 -9.18 21.75
CA SER A 228 -4.69 -8.54 20.63
C SER A 228 -5.08 -7.07 20.57
N VAL A 229 -4.09 -6.20 20.59
CA VAL A 229 -4.25 -4.75 20.43
C VAL A 229 -3.78 -4.35 19.05
N ALA A 230 -4.57 -3.57 18.34
CA ALA A 230 -4.23 -3.05 17.03
C ALA A 230 -4.18 -1.51 17.04
N VAL A 231 -3.29 -0.95 16.26
CA VAL A 231 -3.17 0.50 16.03
C VAL A 231 -3.00 0.76 14.53
N ASP A 232 -3.72 1.75 14.01
CA ASP A 232 -3.52 2.21 12.64
C ASP A 232 -2.25 3.07 12.57
N GLY A 233 -1.18 2.46 12.07
CA GLY A 233 0.11 3.12 11.93
C GLY A 233 0.07 4.33 10.98
N PHE A 234 -0.78 4.32 9.94
CA PHE A 234 -0.96 5.47 9.05
C PHE A 234 -1.73 6.61 9.73
N LYS A 235 -2.67 6.30 10.64
CA LYS A 235 -3.31 7.30 11.48
C LYS A 235 -2.30 7.99 12.40
N VAL A 236 -1.44 7.21 13.05
CA VAL A 236 -0.35 7.74 13.89
C VAL A 236 0.60 8.60 13.06
N ALA A 237 1.04 8.12 11.88
CA ALA A 237 1.90 8.88 10.98
C ALA A 237 1.25 10.20 10.53
N SER A 238 -0.06 10.16 10.18
CA SER A 238 -0.84 11.35 9.81
C SER A 238 -0.92 12.35 10.96
N TYR A 239 -1.15 11.87 12.18
CA TYR A 239 -1.19 12.69 13.38
C TYR A 239 0.17 13.35 13.64
N MET A 240 1.27 12.58 13.52
CA MET A 240 2.63 13.12 13.66
C MET A 240 2.94 14.16 12.58
N LYS A 241 2.59 13.90 11.33
CA LYS A 241 2.78 14.84 10.21
C LYS A 241 2.08 16.17 10.47
N ALA A 242 0.88 16.15 11.06
CA ALA A 242 0.09 17.34 11.33
C ALA A 242 0.54 18.11 12.59
N ASN A 243 0.98 17.41 13.65
CA ASN A 243 1.20 18.02 14.97
C ASN A 243 2.68 18.07 15.38
N TYR A 244 3.54 17.27 14.76
CA TYR A 244 4.97 17.12 15.07
C TYR A 244 5.77 16.98 13.77
N THR A 245 5.61 17.93 12.84
CA THR A 245 6.14 17.87 11.46
C THR A 245 7.65 17.60 11.44
N GLU A 246 8.45 18.29 12.26
CA GLU A 246 9.90 18.07 12.32
C GLU A 246 10.26 16.63 12.74
N TYR A 247 9.53 16.06 13.70
CA TYR A 247 9.73 14.67 14.12
C TYR A 247 9.30 13.68 13.03
N PHE A 248 8.20 13.98 12.33
CA PHE A 248 7.74 13.15 11.21
C PHE A 248 8.79 13.12 10.09
N GLU A 249 9.35 14.27 9.71
CA GLU A 249 10.38 14.38 8.67
C GLU A 249 11.65 13.61 9.04
N ILE A 250 12.12 13.70 10.28
CA ILE A 250 13.28 12.93 10.74
C ILE A 250 13.02 11.42 10.63
N LEU A 251 11.85 10.93 11.01
CA LEU A 251 11.51 9.50 10.94
C LEU A 251 11.26 9.03 9.50
N LEU A 252 10.92 9.93 8.58
CA LEU A 252 10.78 9.69 7.16
C LEU A 252 12.12 9.60 6.43
N GLU A 253 13.10 10.43 6.84
CA GLU A 253 14.37 10.57 6.13
C GLU A 253 15.50 9.71 6.73
N THR A 254 15.44 9.39 8.02
CA THR A 254 16.51 8.66 8.71
C THR A 254 16.31 7.15 8.60
N PRO A 255 17.21 6.42 7.89
CA PRO A 255 17.15 4.98 7.83
C PRO A 255 17.44 4.35 9.20
N VAL A 256 16.57 3.48 9.64
CA VAL A 256 16.71 2.65 10.83
C VAL A 256 17.23 1.28 10.40
N LYS A 257 18.19 0.77 11.15
CA LYS A 257 18.72 -0.59 10.97
C LYS A 257 17.82 -1.59 11.68
N PHE A 258 17.18 -2.50 10.93
CA PHE A 258 16.46 -3.64 11.49
C PHE A 258 17.32 -4.89 11.37
N VAL A 259 17.45 -5.66 12.46
CA VAL A 259 18.34 -6.83 12.54
C VAL A 259 17.62 -8.01 13.17
N ASN A 260 17.61 -9.12 12.46
CA ASN A 260 17.28 -10.42 13.02
C ASN A 260 18.55 -11.29 13.06
N ARG A 261 18.86 -11.83 14.25
CA ARG A 261 19.94 -12.80 14.44
C ARG A 261 19.33 -14.14 14.79
N ASP A 262 19.33 -15.04 13.83
CA ASP A 262 18.83 -16.38 14.01
C ASP A 262 20.02 -17.33 14.28
N TYR A 263 20.24 -17.61 15.56
CA TYR A 263 21.33 -18.48 15.99
C TYR A 263 21.07 -19.97 15.66
N THR A 264 19.82 -20.33 15.38
CA THR A 264 19.46 -21.72 15.03
C THR A 264 19.86 -22.01 13.58
N SER A 265 19.61 -21.12 12.66
CA SER A 265 20.00 -21.25 11.25
C SER A 265 21.36 -20.62 10.93
N ASN A 266 22.05 -20.05 11.93
CA ASN A 266 23.29 -19.29 11.78
C ASN A 266 23.19 -18.19 10.72
N ALA A 267 22.07 -17.47 10.71
CA ALA A 267 21.74 -16.43 9.74
C ALA A 267 21.56 -15.07 10.41
N ILE A 268 22.04 -14.02 9.74
CA ILE A 268 21.79 -12.64 10.10
C ILE A 268 21.07 -11.96 8.93
N ARG A 269 19.91 -11.36 9.22
CA ARG A 269 19.14 -10.59 8.26
C ARG A 269 19.16 -9.12 8.66
N VAL A 270 19.51 -8.25 7.74
CA VAL A 270 19.67 -6.81 8.00
C VAL A 270 18.98 -6.03 6.92
N MET A 271 18.21 -5.01 7.33
CA MET A 271 17.59 -4.04 6.44
C MET A 271 17.73 -2.65 7.02
N HIS A 272 17.99 -1.68 6.14
CA HIS A 272 17.99 -0.24 6.47
C HIS A 272 16.82 0.40 5.76
N LYS A 273 15.85 0.89 6.50
CA LYS A 273 14.66 1.60 6.00
C LYS A 273 14.21 2.64 7.00
N PRO A 274 13.66 3.77 6.56
CA PRO A 274 13.01 4.72 7.47
C PRO A 274 11.78 4.09 8.12
N LEU A 275 11.32 4.67 9.22
CA LEU A 275 10.13 4.20 9.93
C LEU A 275 8.84 4.49 9.14
N PHE A 276 8.83 5.57 8.36
CA PHE A 276 7.75 5.93 7.45
C PHE A 276 8.25 6.00 6.03
N SER A 277 7.41 5.63 5.08
CA SER A 277 7.67 5.82 3.65
C SER A 277 6.45 6.41 2.96
N LEU A 278 6.69 7.29 2.00
CA LEU A 278 5.67 7.88 1.16
C LEU A 278 5.86 7.40 -0.29
N ASP A 279 4.77 7.32 -1.03
CA ASP A 279 4.81 7.08 -2.46
C ASP A 279 5.13 8.37 -3.25
N HIS A 280 5.17 8.28 -4.57
CA HIS A 280 5.43 9.41 -5.47
C HIS A 280 4.34 10.52 -5.43
N ASN A 281 3.20 10.27 -4.81
CA ASN A 281 2.12 11.25 -4.59
C ASN A 281 2.15 11.85 -3.18
N ASN A 282 3.16 11.51 -2.36
CA ASN A 282 3.26 11.83 -0.93
C ASN A 282 2.16 11.22 -0.07
N ASP A 283 1.61 10.07 -0.50
CA ASP A 283 0.74 9.24 0.31
C ASP A 283 1.53 8.22 1.12
N PHE A 284 1.00 7.84 2.27
CA PHE A 284 1.63 6.79 3.07
C PHE A 284 1.68 5.47 2.30
N ASN A 285 2.87 4.90 2.19
CA ASN A 285 3.14 3.68 1.44
C ASN A 285 3.57 2.53 2.34
N ASP A 286 4.39 2.80 3.34
CA ASP A 286 4.90 1.79 4.26
C ASP A 286 5.17 2.41 5.64
N ILE A 287 5.00 1.60 6.68
CA ILE A 287 5.47 1.88 8.03
C ILE A 287 6.24 0.66 8.51
N ARG A 288 7.38 0.87 9.14
CA ARG A 288 8.20 -0.19 9.75
C ARG A 288 8.47 0.15 11.19
N PHE A 289 8.02 -0.69 12.07
CA PHE A 289 8.18 -0.48 13.49
C PHE A 289 8.30 -1.81 14.25
N SER A 290 9.39 -1.99 14.95
CA SER A 290 9.57 -3.09 15.89
C SER A 290 10.72 -2.78 16.82
N VAL A 291 10.44 -2.57 18.10
CA VAL A 291 11.47 -2.31 19.11
C VAL A 291 12.42 -3.50 19.22
N ALA A 292 11.89 -4.72 19.13
CA ALA A 292 12.68 -5.95 19.30
C ALA A 292 13.74 -6.16 18.21
N TYR A 293 13.48 -5.65 17.00
CA TYR A 293 14.37 -5.85 15.86
C TYR A 293 15.11 -4.57 15.45
N MET A 294 14.92 -3.46 16.14
CA MET A 294 15.70 -2.26 15.91
C MET A 294 17.15 -2.49 16.35
N GLY A 295 18.06 -2.33 15.41
CA GLY A 295 19.50 -2.40 15.67
C GLY A 295 20.06 -1.11 16.27
N VAL A 296 21.36 -1.08 16.50
CA VAL A 296 22.05 0.13 16.94
C VAL A 296 21.93 1.18 15.85
N MET A 297 21.48 2.37 16.22
CA MET A 297 21.35 3.50 15.30
C MET A 297 22.72 3.98 14.81
N ASP A 298 22.76 4.27 13.52
CA ASP A 298 23.90 4.80 12.81
C ASP A 298 23.40 5.92 11.87
N CYS A 299 23.31 7.12 12.39
CA CYS A 299 22.91 8.32 11.64
C CYS A 299 23.85 9.48 11.93
N ASP A 300 23.63 10.63 11.29
CA ASP A 300 24.41 11.84 11.56
C ASP A 300 24.42 12.14 13.07
N PRO A 301 25.60 12.26 13.72
CA PRO A 301 25.72 12.56 15.14
C PRO A 301 24.95 13.83 15.57
N ASN A 302 24.81 14.80 14.67
CA ASN A 302 24.06 16.03 14.96
C ASN A 302 22.54 15.86 14.95
N GLN A 303 22.05 14.76 14.39
CA GLN A 303 20.64 14.42 14.33
C GLN A 303 20.25 13.36 15.36
N MET A 304 21.19 12.73 16.04
CA MET A 304 20.95 11.59 16.92
C MET A 304 19.93 11.89 18.01
N ASP A 305 20.12 13.01 18.73
CA ASP A 305 19.20 13.37 19.83
C ASP A 305 17.79 13.65 19.30
N LYS A 306 17.67 14.39 18.21
CA LYS A 306 16.37 14.67 17.57
C LYS A 306 15.69 13.41 17.07
N PHE A 307 16.45 12.46 16.51
CA PHE A 307 15.92 11.17 16.12
C PHE A 307 15.32 10.45 17.32
N TYR A 308 16.02 10.37 18.44
CA TYR A 308 15.51 9.70 19.64
C TYR A 308 14.34 10.44 20.27
N GLU A 309 14.26 11.77 20.21
CA GLU A 309 13.08 12.54 20.62
C GLU A 309 11.86 12.16 19.76
N ALA A 310 12.02 12.15 18.43
CA ALA A 310 10.98 11.78 17.48
C ALA A 310 10.54 10.31 17.67
N TYR A 311 11.51 9.41 17.86
CA TYR A 311 11.23 7.99 18.08
C TYR A 311 10.49 7.73 19.40
N ARG A 312 10.87 8.40 20.48
CA ARG A 312 10.13 8.35 21.76
C ARG A 312 8.71 8.85 21.60
N LYS A 313 8.51 9.93 20.82
CA LYS A 313 7.17 10.46 20.54
C LYS A 313 6.34 9.45 19.76
N LEU A 314 6.91 8.80 18.73
CA LEU A 314 6.23 7.73 17.99
C LEU A 314 5.82 6.59 18.91
N ILE A 315 6.73 6.08 19.77
CA ILE A 315 6.40 5.02 20.73
C ILE A 315 5.24 5.45 21.63
N ALA A 316 5.27 6.67 22.15
CA ALA A 316 4.20 7.17 23.01
C ALA A 316 2.84 7.18 22.28
N LEU A 317 2.80 7.63 21.02
CA LEU A 317 1.58 7.67 20.22
C LEU A 317 1.07 6.27 19.84
N LEU A 318 1.96 5.32 19.57
CA LEU A 318 1.58 3.92 19.31
C LEU A 318 1.00 3.21 20.53
N HIS A 319 1.19 3.78 21.73
CA HIS A 319 0.64 3.29 23.00
C HIS A 319 -0.37 4.24 23.63
N ASP A 320 -0.83 5.26 22.89
CA ASP A 320 -1.86 6.19 23.36
C ASP A 320 -3.25 5.56 23.21
N CYS A 321 -3.97 5.39 24.28
CA CYS A 321 -5.31 4.76 24.31
C CYS A 321 -6.35 5.47 23.42
N LEU A 322 -6.11 6.68 22.98
CA LEU A 322 -6.98 7.36 22.02
C LEU A 322 -6.70 6.97 20.56
N LEU A 323 -5.58 6.32 20.30
CA LEU A 323 -5.13 5.94 18.95
C LEU A 323 -5.16 4.43 18.69
N TYR A 324 -5.28 3.58 19.72
CA TYR A 324 -5.37 2.13 19.57
C TYR A 324 -6.72 1.57 20.01
N THR A 325 -7.05 0.37 19.55
CA THR A 325 -8.22 -0.39 20.02
C THR A 325 -7.80 -1.42 21.05
N SER A 326 -8.59 -1.61 22.10
CA SER A 326 -8.51 -2.77 22.95
C SER A 326 -9.45 -3.85 22.40
N ASP A 327 -8.86 -5.03 22.20
CA ASP A 327 -9.55 -6.32 22.15
C ASP A 327 -10.47 -6.70 20.97
N ALA A 328 -9.83 -7.12 19.90
CA ALA A 328 -10.50 -7.89 18.86
C ALA A 328 -10.70 -9.39 19.20
N ALA A 329 -10.07 -9.90 20.26
CA ALA A 329 -10.06 -11.34 20.57
C ALA A 329 -11.15 -11.79 21.55
N ASP A 330 -11.61 -10.94 22.46
CA ASP A 330 -12.60 -11.34 23.48
C ASP A 330 -14.01 -11.54 22.92
N GLU A 331 -14.42 -10.84 21.90
CA GLU A 331 -15.73 -11.08 21.27
C GLU A 331 -15.75 -12.32 20.36
N ALA A 332 -14.63 -12.77 19.84
CA ALA A 332 -14.56 -14.00 19.03
C ALA A 332 -14.66 -15.28 19.87
N SER A 333 -14.49 -15.19 21.20
CA SER A 333 -14.56 -16.32 22.13
C SER A 333 -15.91 -16.50 22.84
N SER A 334 -16.89 -15.62 22.58
CA SER A 334 -18.21 -15.69 23.25
C SER A 334 -19.34 -16.26 22.38
N VAL A 335 -19.02 -16.97 21.29
CA VAL A 335 -20.03 -17.70 20.50
C VAL A 335 -19.69 -19.17 20.39
#